data_d6339ad8ed5590aea224902a73dd19fa
#
_entry.id   d6339ad8ed5590aea224902a73dd19fa
#
_cell.length_a   1.000
_cell.length_b   1.000
_cell.length_c   1.000
_cell.angle_alpha   90.00
_cell.angle_beta   90.00
_cell.angle_gamma   90.00
#
_symmetry.space_group_name_H-M   'P 1'
#
loop_
_entity.id
_entity.type
_entity.pdbx_description
1 polymer ?
#
loop_
_entity_poly.entity_id
_entity_poly.type
_entity_poly.pdbx_seq_one_letter_code
_entity_poly.pdbx_strand_id
1 'polypeptide(L)'
;MVYSLFLSNLLLQHSLKTSILQKSIETLEDYLDRLKKYNHQIHICGKRNSYSKTDHDATFMRMKEDAMGNGQLKPAYNLQHGVDSEYITWLTIGPQPTDTTTLIPFLKDAQEHLKFKYKNITADAG
;
A
#
# COMPACT_ATOMS: atom_id res chain seq x y z
N MET A 1 14.75 -54.84 36.14
CA MET A 1 15.38 -54.45 34.85
C MET A 1 14.36 -54.00 33.81
N VAL A 2 13.25 -54.64 33.60
CA VAL A 2 12.21 -54.31 32.58
C VAL A 2 11.48 -52.98 32.89
N TYR A 3 11.14 -52.69 34.14
CA TYR A 3 10.48 -51.47 34.58
C TYR A 3 11.30 -50.19 34.36
N SER A 4 12.63 -50.26 34.49
CA SER A 4 13.53 -49.13 34.28
C SER A 4 13.58 -48.70 32.81
N LEU A 5 13.58 -49.67 31.88
CA LEU A 5 13.55 -49.43 30.43
C LEU A 5 12.20 -48.86 29.96
N PHE A 6 11.09 -49.32 30.61
CA PHE A 6 9.75 -48.78 30.28
C PHE A 6 9.60 -47.33 30.71
N LEU A 7 10.05 -46.97 31.92
CA LEU A 7 10.02 -45.59 32.41
C LEU A 7 10.93 -44.65 31.58
N SER A 8 12.12 -45.09 31.18
CA SER A 8 13.01 -44.29 30.33
C SER A 8 12.41 -44.04 28.96
N ASN A 9 11.76 -45.03 28.34
CA ASN A 9 11.07 -44.85 27.06
C ASN A 9 9.89 -43.87 27.16
N LEU A 10 9.11 -43.93 28.24
CA LEU A 10 7.98 -43.04 28.48
C LEU A 10 8.45 -41.58 28.64
N LEU A 11 9.54 -41.36 29.39
CA LEU A 11 10.16 -40.05 29.56
C LEU A 11 10.73 -39.48 28.25
N LEU A 12 11.37 -40.34 27.45
CA LEU A 12 11.86 -39.95 26.14
C LEU A 12 10.73 -39.52 25.18
N GLN A 13 9.64 -40.29 25.12
CA GLN A 13 8.48 -39.96 24.33
C GLN A 13 7.80 -38.66 24.78
N HIS A 14 7.73 -38.41 26.08
CA HIS A 14 7.22 -37.16 26.62
C HIS A 14 8.09 -35.97 26.25
N SER A 15 9.42 -36.11 26.33
CA SER A 15 10.39 -35.09 25.96
C SER A 15 10.32 -34.76 24.46
N LEU A 16 10.17 -35.77 23.60
CA LEU A 16 10.01 -35.56 22.15
C LEU A 16 8.72 -34.82 21.79
N LYS A 17 7.60 -35.20 22.45
CA LYS A 17 6.30 -34.53 22.25
C LYS A 17 6.35 -33.06 22.68
N THR A 18 6.95 -32.76 23.83
CA THR A 18 7.12 -31.36 24.28
C THR A 18 7.99 -30.55 23.34
N SER A 19 9.06 -31.12 22.82
CA SER A 19 9.91 -30.44 21.82
C SER A 19 9.18 -30.14 20.51
N ILE A 20 8.34 -31.07 20.03
CA ILE A 20 7.54 -30.85 18.79
C ILE A 20 6.48 -29.78 19.04
N LEU A 21 5.79 -29.83 20.19
CA LEU A 21 4.80 -28.82 20.55
C LEU A 21 5.44 -27.43 20.68
N GLN A 22 6.62 -27.33 21.29
CA GLN A 22 7.35 -26.07 21.41
C GLN A 22 7.69 -25.46 20.05
N LYS A 23 8.22 -26.25 19.12
CA LYS A 23 8.49 -25.80 17.75
C LYS A 23 7.22 -25.34 17.02
N SER A 24 6.11 -26.03 17.24
CA SER A 24 4.83 -25.64 16.63
C SER A 24 4.33 -24.31 17.20
N ILE A 25 4.48 -24.07 18.50
CA ILE A 25 4.13 -22.81 19.14
C ILE A 25 4.98 -21.67 18.56
N GLU A 26 6.29 -21.82 18.50
CA GLU A 26 7.21 -20.83 17.92
C GLU A 26 6.83 -20.49 16.46
N THR A 27 6.48 -21.50 15.67
CA THR A 27 6.04 -21.31 14.28
C THR A 27 4.72 -20.52 14.20
N LEU A 28 3.76 -20.83 15.08
CA LEU A 28 2.48 -20.12 15.13
C LEU A 28 2.65 -18.67 15.60
N GLU A 29 3.53 -18.43 16.54
CA GLU A 29 3.88 -17.06 16.99
C GLU A 29 4.49 -16.23 15.85
N ASP A 30 5.44 -16.81 15.09
CA ASP A 30 6.01 -16.14 13.90
C ASP A 30 4.92 -15.84 12.85
N TYR A 31 4.00 -16.75 12.60
CA TYR A 31 2.88 -16.52 11.68
C TYR A 31 1.94 -15.43 12.18
N LEU A 32 1.66 -15.37 13.46
CA LEU A 32 0.85 -14.32 14.07
C LEU A 32 1.50 -12.93 13.90
N ASP A 33 2.79 -12.84 14.11
CA ASP A 33 3.51 -11.58 13.97
C ASP A 33 3.60 -11.11 12.51
N ARG A 34 3.79 -12.05 11.58
CA ARG A 34 3.69 -11.77 10.14
C ARG A 34 2.28 -11.29 9.75
N LEU A 35 1.25 -11.94 10.26
CA LEU A 35 -0.14 -11.57 10.00
C LEU A 35 -0.46 -10.16 10.51
N LYS A 36 -0.04 -9.82 11.73
CA LYS A 36 -0.18 -8.46 12.28
C LYS A 36 0.50 -7.43 11.39
N LYS A 37 1.73 -7.72 10.94
CA LYS A 37 2.50 -6.85 10.03
C LYS A 37 1.79 -6.66 8.69
N TYR A 38 1.26 -7.73 8.09
CA TYR A 38 0.54 -7.64 6.82
C TYR A 38 -0.76 -6.86 6.96
N ASN A 39 -1.53 -7.08 8.02
CA ASN A 39 -2.75 -6.33 8.29
C ASN A 39 -2.47 -4.83 8.45
N HIS A 40 -1.39 -4.47 9.13
CA HIS A 40 -0.95 -3.08 9.22
C HIS A 40 -0.61 -2.48 7.84
N GLN A 41 0.14 -3.22 7.00
CA GLN A 41 0.49 -2.79 5.65
C GLN A 41 -0.75 -2.64 4.75
N ILE A 42 -1.71 -3.56 4.83
CA ILE A 42 -2.98 -3.49 4.11
C ILE A 42 -3.77 -2.26 4.55
N HIS A 43 -3.79 -1.96 5.85
CA HIS A 43 -4.45 -0.78 6.38
C HIS A 43 -3.86 0.53 5.81
N ILE A 44 -2.52 0.65 5.76
CA ILE A 44 -1.82 1.79 5.15
C ILE A 44 -2.15 1.88 3.64
N CYS A 45 -2.12 0.77 2.94
CA CYS A 45 -2.40 0.72 1.50
C CYS A 45 -3.82 1.19 1.17
N GLY A 46 -4.81 0.82 2.00
CA GLY A 46 -6.22 1.16 1.81
C GLY A 46 -6.77 0.63 0.49
N LYS A 47 -7.36 1.53 -0.32
CA LYS A 47 -7.92 1.20 -1.64
C LYS A 47 -6.91 1.27 -2.79
N ARG A 48 -5.67 1.63 -2.51
CA ARG A 48 -4.59 1.74 -3.51
C ARG A 48 -3.99 0.37 -3.80
N ASN A 49 -3.41 0.18 -4.98
CA ASN A 49 -2.71 -1.05 -5.35
C ASN A 49 -1.30 -1.15 -4.74
N SER A 50 -0.73 -0.03 -4.30
CA SER A 50 0.61 0.04 -3.73
C SER A 50 0.80 1.31 -2.91
N TYR A 51 1.83 1.32 -2.07
CA TYR A 51 2.29 2.50 -1.35
C TYR A 51 3.82 2.42 -1.16
N SER A 52 4.46 3.56 -0.95
CA SER A 52 5.89 3.61 -0.63
C SER A 52 6.13 3.40 0.86
N LYS A 53 7.15 2.63 1.22
CA LYS A 53 7.52 2.41 2.63
C LYS A 53 8.11 3.65 3.30
N THR A 54 8.68 4.55 2.51
CA THR A 54 9.31 5.80 2.99
C THR A 54 8.33 6.96 3.02
N ASP A 55 7.31 6.93 2.15
CA ASP A 55 6.24 7.91 2.07
C ASP A 55 4.92 7.17 1.84
N HIS A 56 4.16 6.98 2.90
CA HIS A 56 2.96 6.15 2.89
C HIS A 56 1.83 6.73 2.02
N ASP A 57 1.87 8.02 1.72
CA ASP A 57 0.86 8.67 0.89
C ASP A 57 1.18 8.55 -0.60
N ALA A 58 2.46 8.34 -0.96
CA ALA A 58 2.88 8.14 -2.34
C ALA A 58 2.48 6.76 -2.86
N THR A 59 2.05 6.74 -4.13
CA THR A 59 1.72 5.50 -4.87
C THR A 59 2.77 5.25 -5.95
N PHE A 60 3.08 3.98 -6.24
CA PHE A 60 3.99 3.65 -7.33
C PHE A 60 3.31 3.90 -8.69
N MET A 61 3.91 4.76 -9.49
CA MET A 61 3.42 5.18 -10.81
C MET A 61 4.50 5.01 -11.86
N ARG A 62 4.06 4.76 -13.11
CA ARG A 62 4.94 4.83 -14.27
C ARG A 62 5.15 6.30 -14.64
N MET A 63 6.40 6.73 -14.73
CA MET A 63 6.72 8.09 -15.15
C MET A 63 6.53 8.24 -16.65
N LYS A 64 5.98 9.39 -17.11
CA LYS A 64 5.87 9.74 -18.55
C LYS A 64 7.26 9.82 -19.19
N GLU A 65 8.19 10.45 -18.49
CA GLU A 65 9.60 10.55 -18.90
C GLU A 65 10.43 9.53 -18.15
N ASP A 66 10.51 8.33 -18.70
CA ASP A 66 11.40 7.29 -18.22
C ASP A 66 12.71 7.36 -19.02
N ALA A 67 13.69 8.08 -18.46
CA ALA A 67 15.01 8.24 -19.08
C ALA A 67 15.74 6.91 -19.35
N MET A 68 15.36 5.85 -18.60
CA MET A 68 15.92 4.51 -18.76
C MET A 68 15.14 3.65 -19.76
N GLY A 69 13.93 4.07 -20.14
CA GLY A 69 13.06 3.32 -21.06
C GLY A 69 12.65 1.91 -20.61
N ASN A 70 12.78 1.60 -19.30
CA ASN A 70 12.55 0.27 -18.74
C ASN A 70 11.20 0.10 -18.08
N GLY A 71 10.35 1.13 -18.09
CA GLY A 71 9.02 1.11 -17.47
C GLY A 71 9.03 1.06 -15.95
N GLN A 72 10.11 1.50 -15.32
CA GLN A 72 10.27 1.47 -13.87
C GLN A 72 9.20 2.28 -13.16
N LEU A 73 8.59 1.68 -12.14
CA LEU A 73 7.65 2.35 -11.25
C LEU A 73 8.42 3.13 -10.18
N LYS A 74 8.00 4.38 -9.93
CA LYS A 74 8.54 5.24 -8.88
C LYS A 74 7.44 5.72 -7.95
N PRO A 75 7.71 5.91 -6.65
CA PRO A 75 6.76 6.58 -5.76
C PRO A 75 6.53 8.01 -6.24
N ALA A 76 5.27 8.37 -6.44
CA ALA A 76 4.91 9.67 -6.98
C ALA A 76 3.49 10.07 -6.58
N TYR A 77 3.17 11.31 -6.86
CA TYR A 77 1.85 11.91 -6.75
C TYR A 77 1.35 12.34 -8.12
N ASN A 78 0.05 12.26 -8.30
CA ASN A 78 -0.62 12.85 -9.44
C ASN A 78 -0.97 14.30 -9.11
N LEU A 79 -0.49 15.22 -9.92
CA LEU A 79 -0.72 16.64 -9.78
C LEU A 79 -1.67 17.10 -10.88
N GLN A 80 -2.83 17.62 -10.52
CA GLN A 80 -3.78 18.24 -11.44
C GLN A 80 -3.78 19.76 -11.22
N HIS A 81 -3.71 20.54 -12.29
CA HIS A 81 -3.77 21.99 -12.20
C HIS A 81 -4.72 22.58 -13.26
N GLY A 82 -5.51 23.53 -12.84
CA GLY A 82 -6.35 24.35 -13.70
C GLY A 82 -5.63 25.65 -14.02
N VAL A 83 -5.64 26.02 -15.31
CA VAL A 83 -5.01 27.26 -15.78
C VAL A 83 -6.07 28.09 -16.48
N ASP A 84 -6.09 29.38 -16.19
CA ASP A 84 -6.86 30.38 -16.93
C ASP A 84 -5.91 31.52 -17.34
N SER A 85 -5.79 31.70 -18.64
CA SER A 85 -4.80 32.60 -19.23
C SER A 85 -3.37 32.20 -18.85
N GLU A 86 -2.68 32.96 -18.02
CA GLU A 86 -1.31 32.70 -17.56
C GLU A 86 -1.23 32.30 -16.08
N TYR A 87 -2.39 32.10 -15.44
CA TYR A 87 -2.46 31.85 -13.99
C TYR A 87 -2.94 30.45 -13.66
N ILE A 88 -2.30 29.82 -12.68
CA ILE A 88 -2.82 28.60 -12.08
C ILE A 88 -3.95 29.01 -11.12
N THR A 89 -5.16 28.58 -11.44
CA THR A 89 -6.36 28.95 -10.68
C THR A 89 -6.70 27.93 -9.59
N TRP A 90 -6.38 26.65 -9.83
CA TRP A 90 -6.60 25.58 -8.86
C TRP A 90 -5.57 24.47 -9.00
N LEU A 91 -5.25 23.80 -7.90
CA LEU A 91 -4.28 22.72 -7.83
C LEU A 91 -4.80 21.62 -6.91
N THR A 92 -4.71 20.36 -7.35
CA THR A 92 -4.92 19.20 -6.48
C THR A 92 -3.78 18.19 -6.62
N ILE A 93 -3.47 17.53 -5.52
CA ILE A 93 -2.44 16.48 -5.45
C ILE A 93 -3.11 15.21 -4.92
N GLY A 94 -2.90 14.09 -5.57
CA GLY A 94 -3.51 12.83 -5.16
C GLY A 94 -2.67 11.60 -5.46
N PRO A 95 -3.03 10.47 -4.88
CA PRO A 95 -2.30 9.21 -5.04
C PRO A 95 -2.75 8.39 -6.27
N GLN A 96 -3.62 8.93 -7.13
CA GLN A 96 -4.17 8.22 -8.28
C GLN A 96 -3.10 8.07 -9.37
N PRO A 97 -2.81 6.84 -9.85
CA PRO A 97 -1.76 6.63 -10.83
C PRO A 97 -2.12 7.06 -12.26
N THR A 98 -3.40 7.40 -12.52
CA THR A 98 -3.91 7.81 -13.83
C THR A 98 -4.85 8.99 -13.72
N ASP A 99 -4.98 9.78 -14.80
CA ASP A 99 -5.83 10.98 -14.84
C ASP A 99 -7.31 10.68 -15.09
N THR A 100 -7.64 9.46 -15.51
CA THR A 100 -9.01 9.08 -15.93
C THR A 100 -10.08 9.27 -14.85
N THR A 101 -9.70 9.25 -13.58
CA THR A 101 -10.64 9.40 -12.45
C THR A 101 -10.48 10.72 -11.70
N THR A 102 -9.56 11.60 -12.09
CA THR A 102 -9.20 12.80 -11.33
C THR A 102 -9.95 14.04 -11.75
N LEU A 103 -10.40 14.14 -13.02
CA LEU A 103 -11.04 15.34 -13.55
C LEU A 103 -12.32 15.74 -12.79
N ILE A 104 -13.22 14.81 -12.55
CA ILE A 104 -14.49 15.11 -11.87
C ILE A 104 -14.27 15.57 -10.43
N PRO A 105 -13.48 14.89 -9.60
CA PRO A 105 -13.12 15.37 -8.28
C PRO A 105 -12.45 16.75 -8.29
N PHE A 106 -11.50 16.95 -9.20
CA PHE A 106 -10.81 18.22 -9.37
C PHE A 106 -11.78 19.39 -9.65
N LEU A 107 -12.71 19.21 -10.60
CA LEU A 107 -13.67 20.25 -10.97
C LEU A 107 -14.65 20.56 -9.84
N LYS A 108 -15.08 19.55 -9.07
CA LYS A 108 -15.95 19.75 -7.90
C LYS A 108 -15.24 20.54 -6.81
N ASP A 109 -14.00 20.16 -6.51
CA ASP A 109 -13.19 20.81 -5.50
C ASP A 109 -12.88 22.26 -5.90
N ALA A 110 -12.47 22.50 -7.14
CA ALA A 110 -12.26 23.83 -7.67
C ALA A 110 -13.53 24.71 -7.63
N GLN A 111 -14.67 24.17 -8.02
CA GLN A 111 -15.95 24.91 -7.99
C GLN A 111 -16.37 25.27 -6.57
N GLU A 112 -16.16 24.40 -5.60
CA GLU A 112 -16.50 24.65 -4.20
C GLU A 112 -15.67 25.78 -3.59
N HIS A 113 -14.37 25.82 -3.91
CA HIS A 113 -13.44 26.80 -3.32
C HIS A 113 -13.43 28.14 -4.06
N LEU A 114 -13.44 28.13 -5.39
CA LEU A 114 -13.42 29.34 -6.22
C LEU A 114 -14.77 30.05 -6.24
N LYS A 115 -15.88 29.40 -5.82
CA LYS A 115 -17.25 29.94 -5.77
C LYS A 115 -17.76 30.47 -7.10
N PHE A 116 -17.16 30.09 -8.24
CA PHE A 116 -17.65 30.37 -9.59
C PHE A 116 -17.50 29.15 -10.48
N LYS A 117 -18.15 29.16 -11.62
CA LYS A 117 -18.15 28.06 -12.57
C LYS A 117 -17.72 28.55 -13.94
N TYR A 118 -16.71 27.90 -14.51
CA TYR A 118 -16.28 28.15 -15.87
C TYR A 118 -17.36 27.72 -16.88
N LYS A 119 -17.52 28.50 -17.95
CA LYS A 119 -18.46 28.18 -19.04
C LYS A 119 -17.89 27.07 -19.93
N ASN A 120 -16.62 27.14 -20.22
CA ASN A 120 -15.89 26.18 -21.06
C ASN A 120 -14.68 25.65 -20.30
N ILE A 121 -14.42 24.37 -20.45
CA ILE A 121 -13.27 23.69 -19.85
C ILE A 121 -12.70 22.80 -20.93
N THR A 122 -11.40 22.90 -21.14
CA THR A 122 -10.64 22.00 -22.01
C THR A 122 -9.71 21.18 -21.13
N ALA A 123 -9.71 19.88 -21.30
CA ALA A 123 -8.83 18.97 -20.59
C ALA A 123 -7.95 18.20 -21.58
N ASP A 124 -6.72 17.95 -21.19
CA ASP A 124 -5.86 17.03 -21.92
C ASP A 124 -6.41 15.60 -21.76
N ALA A 125 -6.42 14.85 -22.83
CA ALA A 125 -6.95 13.49 -22.85
C ALA A 125 -5.98 12.44 -22.25
N GLY A 126 -4.79 12.83 -21.85
CA GLY A 126 -3.83 12.00 -21.11
C GLY A 126 -3.07 11.01 -21.98
#